data_9e810efa04388f2fb928be2e98c7675b
#
_entry.id   9e810efa04388f2fb928be2e98c7675b
#
_cell.length_a   1.000
_cell.length_b   1.000
_cell.length_c   1.000
_cell.angle_alpha   90.00
_cell.angle_beta   90.00
_cell.angle_gamma   90.00
#
_symmetry.space_group_name_H-M   'P 1'
#
loop_
_entity.id
_entity.type
_entity.pdbx_description
1 polymer ?
#
loop_
_entity_poly.entity_id
_entity_poly.type
_entity_poly.pdbx_seq_one_letter_code
_entity_poly.pdbx_strand_id
1 'polypeptide(L)'
;MLDSITKFINQLDTWVWGWWMILLLLGTHIFMTVRTGFIQRKIGTGIRLSVSKDPDAEGEVSQFGALTTALASTIGTGNIIGVGTAIALGGPGAVLWCWLTGVFGIATKYSESLIAVKFRVKTKDGRMQGGAMYALERGLNMKWLGLLFAFFGAFASFGIGCATQVNAIATVCNENLGIPAVLVGILVAALTALVIFGGIKSIARVCEKLVPFMAIFYVLGCIVILGLNYDFVIPAIRTICKLAFTPGAAAGGLAGRGIMMAMQYGIARGLFSNESGMGSAPIAAAAAQTRNPVRQALVSSTGTFWDTVVVCLMTGLVLVTSIMKNPSIDMGNITDGGVLTTLAFQQIPGLGPVILVVGIISFAYSTVLGWAYYGERCVEYFSGKKGLIPYRVLYIAVAAISPVISLNLVWTVADILNALMAIPNLIAVLLLSNVIVKETQKYINDLDARDDTPVEVIDK
;
A
#
# COMPACT_ATOMS: atom_id res chain seq x y z
N MET A 1 10.99 19.14 27.09
CA MET A 1 10.53 17.74 27.18
C MET A 1 9.89 17.29 25.86
N LEU A 2 8.87 17.99 25.33
CA LEU A 2 8.21 17.64 24.06
C LEU A 2 9.20 17.63 22.89
N ASP A 3 10.06 18.62 22.76
CA ASP A 3 11.08 18.69 21.69
C ASP A 3 12.11 17.56 21.77
N SER A 4 12.48 17.13 22.97
CA SER A 4 13.41 16.01 23.14
C SER A 4 12.77 14.69 22.75
N ILE A 5 11.47 14.50 23.05
CA ILE A 5 10.69 13.32 22.64
C ILE A 5 10.55 13.30 21.11
N THR A 6 10.18 14.41 20.51
CA THR A 6 10.04 14.54 19.04
C THR A 6 11.36 14.24 18.33
N LYS A 7 12.48 14.78 18.82
CA LYS A 7 13.82 14.47 18.27
C LYS A 7 14.16 12.99 18.38
N PHE A 8 13.89 12.37 19.52
CA PHE A 8 14.13 10.94 19.72
C PHE A 8 13.29 10.08 18.76
N ILE A 9 12.00 10.39 18.61
CA ILE A 9 11.10 9.65 17.71
C ILE A 9 11.53 9.81 16.26
N ASN A 10 11.90 11.02 15.81
CA ASN A 10 12.41 11.23 14.45
C ASN A 10 13.74 10.51 14.19
N GLN A 11 14.60 10.43 15.20
CA GLN A 11 15.85 9.67 15.09
C GLN A 11 15.59 8.17 15.03
N LEU A 12 14.61 7.67 15.80
CA LEU A 12 14.18 6.27 15.77
C LEU A 12 13.59 5.92 14.40
N ASP A 13 12.76 6.77 13.83
CA ASP A 13 12.19 6.61 12.49
C ASP A 13 13.28 6.51 11.42
N THR A 14 14.23 7.44 11.43
CA THR A 14 15.39 7.42 10.51
C THR A 14 16.22 6.15 10.66
N TRP A 15 16.36 5.63 11.88
CA TRP A 15 17.07 4.38 12.13
C TRP A 15 16.25 3.18 11.64
N VAL A 16 14.96 3.12 11.94
CA VAL A 16 14.06 2.00 11.56
C VAL A 16 13.95 1.90 10.04
N TRP A 17 13.77 3.01 9.33
CA TRP A 17 13.78 3.09 7.85
C TRP A 17 15.19 3.22 7.25
N GLY A 18 16.20 2.93 8.03
CA GLY A 18 17.59 2.93 7.57
C GLY A 18 17.87 1.86 6.52
N TRP A 19 19.11 1.87 6.02
CA TRP A 19 19.57 0.95 4.97
C TRP A 19 19.33 -0.53 5.27
N TRP A 20 19.38 -0.93 6.53
CA TRP A 20 19.15 -2.30 6.93
C TRP A 20 17.72 -2.79 6.63
N MET A 21 16.70 -1.95 6.85
CA MET A 21 15.30 -2.27 6.53
C MET A 21 15.09 -2.31 5.01
N ILE A 22 15.66 -1.34 4.29
CA ILE A 22 15.60 -1.29 2.82
C ILE A 22 16.25 -2.55 2.23
N LEU A 23 17.42 -2.93 2.73
CA LEU A 23 18.13 -4.14 2.27
C LEU A 23 17.36 -5.42 2.63
N LEU A 24 16.75 -5.48 3.82
CA LEU A 24 15.93 -6.62 4.23
C LEU A 24 14.72 -6.80 3.32
N LEU A 25 13.97 -5.72 3.05
CA LEU A 25 12.80 -5.75 2.19
C LEU A 25 13.17 -6.06 0.74
N LEU A 26 14.06 -5.28 0.15
CA LEU A 26 14.49 -5.48 -1.24
C LEU A 26 15.20 -6.84 -1.43
N GLY A 27 16.03 -7.23 -0.46
CA GLY A 27 16.70 -8.54 -0.45
C GLY A 27 15.67 -9.68 -0.44
N THR A 28 14.61 -9.56 0.38
CA THR A 28 13.49 -10.52 0.39
C THR A 28 12.75 -10.53 -0.94
N HIS A 29 12.52 -9.38 -1.57
CA HIS A 29 11.88 -9.29 -2.88
C HIS A 29 12.67 -10.03 -3.95
N ILE A 30 13.99 -9.82 -4.01
CA ILE A 30 14.87 -10.50 -4.96
C ILE A 30 14.95 -11.99 -4.64
N PHE A 31 15.13 -12.35 -3.36
CA PHE A 31 15.17 -13.74 -2.92
C PHE A 31 13.91 -14.50 -3.31
N MET A 32 12.73 -13.95 -3.02
CA MET A 32 11.46 -14.59 -3.37
C MET A 32 11.22 -14.62 -4.88
N THR A 33 11.67 -13.61 -5.63
CA THR A 33 11.65 -13.64 -7.10
C THR A 33 12.39 -14.86 -7.65
N VAL A 34 13.60 -15.11 -7.17
CA VAL A 34 14.40 -16.28 -7.59
C VAL A 34 13.76 -17.59 -7.12
N ARG A 35 13.35 -17.64 -5.84
CA ARG A 35 12.78 -18.85 -5.22
C ARG A 35 11.46 -19.30 -5.86
N THR A 36 10.64 -18.35 -6.32
CA THR A 36 9.35 -18.64 -6.99
C THR A 36 9.48 -18.78 -8.52
N GLY A 37 10.71 -18.78 -9.05
CA GLY A 37 10.96 -18.93 -10.49
C GLY A 37 10.44 -17.78 -11.33
N PHE A 38 10.57 -16.53 -10.83
CA PHE A 38 10.07 -15.31 -11.49
C PHE A 38 8.55 -15.33 -11.67
N ILE A 39 7.83 -15.49 -10.57
CA ILE A 39 6.35 -15.56 -10.56
C ILE A 39 5.68 -14.34 -11.22
N GLN A 40 6.38 -13.23 -11.35
CA GLN A 40 5.95 -12.02 -12.07
C GLN A 40 5.50 -12.33 -13.51
N ARG A 41 6.06 -13.37 -14.14
CA ARG A 41 5.66 -13.83 -15.48
C ARG A 41 4.21 -14.33 -15.53
N LYS A 42 3.63 -14.67 -14.39
CA LYS A 42 2.23 -15.13 -14.27
C LYS A 42 1.24 -14.01 -13.94
N ILE A 43 1.67 -12.74 -13.98
CA ILE A 43 0.79 -11.61 -13.64
C ILE A 43 -0.48 -11.56 -14.52
N GLY A 44 -0.35 -11.86 -15.84
CA GLY A 44 -1.49 -11.95 -16.72
C GLY A 44 -2.50 -13.04 -16.32
N THR A 45 -2.01 -14.17 -15.79
CA THR A 45 -2.86 -15.21 -15.21
C THR A 45 -3.56 -14.70 -13.95
N GLY A 46 -2.85 -14.00 -13.06
CA GLY A 46 -3.42 -13.37 -11.87
C GLY A 46 -4.53 -12.38 -12.20
N ILE A 47 -4.33 -11.53 -13.22
CA ILE A 47 -5.35 -10.57 -13.69
C ILE A 47 -6.59 -11.31 -14.20
N ARG A 48 -6.43 -12.36 -15.01
CA ARG A 48 -7.56 -13.17 -15.48
C ARG A 48 -8.31 -13.83 -14.33
N LEU A 49 -7.60 -14.38 -13.35
CA LEU A 49 -8.19 -15.04 -12.18
C LEU A 49 -8.94 -14.03 -11.28
N SER A 50 -8.48 -12.79 -11.19
CA SER A 50 -9.11 -11.79 -10.31
C SER A 50 -10.57 -11.54 -10.66
N VAL A 51 -10.94 -11.64 -11.93
CA VAL A 51 -12.31 -11.46 -12.42
C VAL A 51 -13.09 -12.79 -12.55
N SER A 52 -12.46 -13.92 -12.25
CA SER A 52 -13.13 -15.23 -12.26
C SER A 52 -13.89 -15.46 -10.96
N LYS A 53 -15.05 -16.14 -11.03
CA LYS A 53 -15.83 -16.51 -9.86
C LYS A 53 -15.47 -17.92 -9.41
N ASP A 54 -15.44 -18.13 -8.11
CA ASP A 54 -15.19 -19.43 -7.48
C ASP A 54 -16.20 -19.69 -6.33
N PRO A 55 -17.51 -19.80 -6.69
CA PRO A 55 -18.60 -19.77 -5.70
C PRO A 55 -18.60 -20.98 -4.75
N ASP A 56 -18.04 -22.12 -5.19
CA ASP A 56 -18.00 -23.37 -4.42
C ASP A 56 -16.79 -23.44 -3.48
N ALA A 57 -15.96 -22.41 -3.45
CA ALA A 57 -14.79 -22.36 -2.58
C ALA A 57 -15.09 -21.69 -1.23
N GLU A 58 -14.39 -22.11 -0.19
CA GLU A 58 -14.48 -21.48 1.13
C GLU A 58 -13.90 -20.06 1.14
N GLY A 59 -14.63 -19.12 1.75
CA GLY A 59 -14.25 -17.73 1.89
C GLY A 59 -15.44 -16.83 2.20
N GLU A 60 -15.17 -15.57 2.54
CA GLU A 60 -16.20 -14.57 2.88
C GLU A 60 -16.55 -13.65 1.71
N VAL A 61 -15.56 -13.37 0.85
CA VAL A 61 -15.66 -12.43 -0.27
C VAL A 61 -15.07 -13.04 -1.54
N SER A 62 -15.45 -12.50 -2.71
CA SER A 62 -14.86 -12.92 -3.98
C SER A 62 -13.34 -12.65 -4.03
N GLN A 63 -12.61 -13.32 -4.92
CA GLN A 63 -11.19 -13.05 -5.17
C GLN A 63 -10.98 -11.58 -5.57
N PHE A 64 -11.90 -11.03 -6.38
CA PHE A 64 -11.90 -9.63 -6.76
C PHE A 64 -12.17 -8.69 -5.58
N GLY A 65 -13.13 -9.04 -4.71
CA GLY A 65 -13.42 -8.28 -3.50
C GLY A 65 -12.25 -8.23 -2.51
N ALA A 66 -11.54 -9.34 -2.36
CA ALA A 66 -10.31 -9.40 -1.55
C ALA A 66 -9.19 -8.55 -2.18
N LEU A 67 -8.99 -8.66 -3.50
CA LEU A 67 -8.00 -7.86 -4.23
C LEU A 67 -8.31 -6.36 -4.14
N THR A 68 -9.56 -5.96 -4.39
CA THR A 68 -9.94 -4.54 -4.34
C THR A 68 -9.90 -3.98 -2.93
N THR A 69 -10.18 -4.79 -1.90
CA THR A 69 -9.97 -4.39 -0.50
C THR A 69 -8.49 -4.16 -0.20
N ALA A 70 -7.61 -5.03 -0.71
CA ALA A 70 -6.16 -4.84 -0.59
C ALA A 70 -5.68 -3.62 -1.38
N LEU A 71 -6.16 -3.43 -2.60
CA LEU A 71 -5.84 -2.25 -3.42
C LEU A 71 -6.38 -0.95 -2.81
N ALA A 72 -7.54 -0.99 -2.15
CA ALA A 72 -8.08 0.16 -1.44
C ALA A 72 -7.12 0.66 -0.36
N SER A 73 -6.44 -0.22 0.35
CA SER A 73 -5.48 0.16 1.39
C SER A 73 -4.12 0.60 0.82
N THR A 74 -3.69 0.04 -0.31
CA THR A 74 -2.38 0.34 -0.90
C THR A 74 -2.40 1.54 -1.84
N ILE A 75 -3.42 1.67 -2.71
CA ILE A 75 -3.59 2.84 -3.58
C ILE A 75 -4.14 4.01 -2.74
N GLY A 76 -3.22 4.80 -2.20
CA GLY A 76 -3.51 5.91 -1.30
C GLY A 76 -2.73 7.18 -1.65
N THR A 77 -2.55 8.04 -0.66
CA THR A 77 -1.72 9.26 -0.81
C THR A 77 -0.28 8.93 -1.19
N GLY A 78 0.21 7.72 -0.89
CA GLY A 78 1.54 7.23 -1.28
C GLY A 78 1.79 7.26 -2.78
N ASN A 79 0.79 6.92 -3.59
CA ASN A 79 0.89 6.86 -5.05
C ASN A 79 0.96 8.24 -5.72
N ILE A 80 0.51 9.27 -5.04
CA ILE A 80 0.47 10.65 -5.55
C ILE A 80 1.51 11.49 -4.81
N ILE A 81 1.27 11.80 -3.54
CA ILE A 81 2.14 12.63 -2.70
C ILE A 81 3.46 11.91 -2.38
N GLY A 82 3.40 10.60 -2.12
CA GLY A 82 4.59 9.79 -1.84
C GLY A 82 5.57 9.75 -3.01
N VAL A 83 5.09 9.58 -4.24
CA VAL A 83 5.93 9.66 -5.46
C VAL A 83 6.49 11.07 -5.63
N GLY A 84 5.68 12.11 -5.36
CA GLY A 84 6.14 13.49 -5.32
C GLY A 84 7.28 13.70 -4.32
N THR A 85 7.15 13.13 -3.11
CA THR A 85 8.19 13.15 -2.07
C THR A 85 9.47 12.44 -2.52
N ALA A 86 9.34 11.26 -3.19
CA ALA A 86 10.49 10.54 -3.73
C ALA A 86 11.27 11.40 -4.73
N ILE A 87 10.57 12.12 -5.61
CA ILE A 87 11.18 13.02 -6.59
C ILE A 87 11.76 14.27 -5.91
N ALA A 88 11.02 14.90 -4.99
CA ALA A 88 11.45 16.10 -4.30
C ALA A 88 12.73 15.88 -3.49
N LEU A 89 12.88 14.73 -2.84
CA LEU A 89 14.02 14.39 -1.99
C LEU A 89 15.10 13.59 -2.71
N GLY A 90 14.72 12.67 -3.58
CA GLY A 90 15.63 11.76 -4.29
C GLY A 90 15.94 12.16 -5.74
N GLY A 91 15.24 13.17 -6.28
CA GLY A 91 15.33 13.54 -7.69
C GLY A 91 14.57 12.58 -8.63
N PRO A 92 14.55 12.88 -9.95
CA PRO A 92 13.79 12.07 -10.93
C PRO A 92 14.20 10.60 -10.98
N GLY A 93 15.45 10.26 -10.67
CA GLY A 93 15.95 8.88 -10.62
C GLY A 93 15.24 8.00 -9.57
N ALA A 94 14.64 8.60 -8.55
CA ALA A 94 13.86 7.90 -7.53
C ALA A 94 12.63 7.17 -8.11
N VAL A 95 12.09 7.64 -9.23
CA VAL A 95 10.96 6.98 -9.93
C VAL A 95 11.32 5.56 -10.37
N LEU A 96 12.52 5.36 -10.92
CA LEU A 96 12.98 4.02 -11.33
C LEU A 96 13.11 3.08 -10.13
N TRP A 97 13.69 3.55 -9.03
CA TRP A 97 13.86 2.75 -7.81
C TRP A 97 12.51 2.40 -7.18
N CYS A 98 11.58 3.36 -7.15
CA CYS A 98 10.20 3.11 -6.74
C CYS A 98 9.54 2.03 -7.62
N TRP A 99 9.66 2.13 -8.94
CA TRP A 99 9.11 1.15 -9.88
C TRP A 99 9.72 -0.24 -9.70
N LEU A 100 11.03 -0.35 -9.48
CA LEU A 100 11.72 -1.63 -9.25
C LEU A 100 11.23 -2.32 -7.98
N THR A 101 10.87 -1.58 -6.91
CA THR A 101 10.26 -2.20 -5.72
C THR A 101 8.92 -2.85 -6.05
N GLY A 102 8.14 -2.26 -6.97
CA GLY A 102 6.92 -2.86 -7.46
C GLY A 102 7.18 -4.15 -8.22
N VAL A 103 8.10 -4.13 -9.19
CA VAL A 103 8.41 -5.31 -10.03
C VAL A 103 8.88 -6.49 -9.18
N PHE A 104 9.83 -6.29 -8.27
CA PHE A 104 10.32 -7.36 -7.40
C PHE A 104 9.35 -7.65 -6.24
N GLY A 105 8.63 -6.64 -5.76
CA GLY A 105 7.63 -6.76 -4.71
C GLY A 105 6.46 -7.69 -5.06
N ILE A 106 6.14 -7.86 -6.35
CA ILE A 106 5.14 -8.83 -6.81
C ILE A 106 5.39 -10.23 -6.24
N ALA A 107 6.66 -10.70 -6.23
CA ALA A 107 6.99 -12.02 -5.72
C ALA A 107 6.82 -12.13 -4.20
N THR A 108 7.12 -11.06 -3.46
CA THR A 108 6.89 -11.03 -2.01
C THR A 108 5.40 -10.95 -1.69
N LYS A 109 4.65 -10.11 -2.41
CA LYS A 109 3.18 -10.04 -2.28
C LYS A 109 2.51 -11.38 -2.55
N TYR A 110 2.95 -12.08 -3.59
CA TYR A 110 2.56 -13.46 -3.87
C TYR A 110 2.83 -14.38 -2.67
N SER A 111 4.05 -14.32 -2.15
CA SER A 111 4.54 -15.21 -1.10
C SER A 111 3.81 -15.01 0.23
N GLU A 112 3.66 -13.75 0.67
CA GLU A 112 2.96 -13.42 1.91
C GLU A 112 1.46 -13.74 1.82
N SER A 113 0.84 -13.54 0.64
CA SER A 113 -0.56 -13.89 0.41
C SER A 113 -0.77 -15.40 0.37
N LEU A 114 0.17 -16.17 -0.18
CA LEU A 114 0.11 -17.63 -0.20
C LEU A 114 0.08 -18.19 1.22
N ILE A 115 1.03 -17.80 2.07
CA ILE A 115 1.07 -18.29 3.46
C ILE A 115 -0.12 -17.79 4.28
N ALA A 116 -0.63 -16.58 4.02
CA ALA A 116 -1.81 -16.07 4.68
C ALA A 116 -3.07 -16.90 4.40
N VAL A 117 -3.24 -17.37 3.16
CA VAL A 117 -4.34 -18.28 2.77
C VAL A 117 -4.09 -19.69 3.26
N LYS A 118 -2.85 -20.21 3.17
CA LYS A 118 -2.50 -21.57 3.58
C LYS A 118 -2.73 -21.82 5.07
N PHE A 119 -2.41 -20.85 5.91
CA PHE A 119 -2.53 -20.93 7.37
C PHE A 119 -3.74 -20.18 7.93
N ARG A 120 -4.72 -19.86 7.08
CA ARG A 120 -5.96 -19.22 7.52
C ARG A 120 -6.79 -20.16 8.38
N VAL A 121 -7.62 -19.58 9.24
CA VAL A 121 -8.53 -20.28 10.13
C VAL A 121 -9.95 -19.75 9.94
N LYS A 122 -10.94 -20.54 10.36
CA LYS A 122 -12.35 -20.17 10.33
C LYS A 122 -12.87 -20.03 11.76
N THR A 123 -13.56 -18.97 12.06
CA THR A 123 -14.23 -18.83 13.36
C THR A 123 -15.56 -19.60 13.37
N LYS A 124 -16.10 -19.90 14.55
CA LYS A 124 -17.40 -20.60 14.67
C LYS A 124 -18.56 -19.88 13.98
N ASP A 125 -18.50 -18.55 13.86
CA ASP A 125 -19.48 -17.74 13.11
C ASP A 125 -19.18 -17.62 11.60
N GLY A 126 -18.23 -18.41 11.11
CA GLY A 126 -17.95 -18.57 9.68
C GLY A 126 -17.02 -17.52 9.08
N ARG A 127 -16.42 -16.62 9.88
CA ARG A 127 -15.46 -15.62 9.38
C ARG A 127 -14.10 -16.25 9.13
N MET A 128 -13.47 -15.88 8.01
CA MET A 128 -12.10 -16.29 7.69
C MET A 128 -11.08 -15.32 8.28
N GLN A 129 -10.07 -15.84 8.93
CA GLN A 129 -8.98 -15.08 9.51
C GLN A 129 -7.63 -15.64 9.06
N GLY A 130 -6.71 -14.78 8.69
CA GLY A 130 -5.38 -15.14 8.24
C GLY A 130 -4.46 -13.93 8.26
N GLY A 131 -3.36 -14.01 7.53
CA GLY A 131 -2.30 -13.00 7.53
C GLY A 131 -1.05 -13.47 8.22
N ALA A 132 -0.07 -12.59 8.36
CA ALA A 132 1.23 -12.91 8.95
C ALA A 132 1.11 -13.50 10.36
N MET A 133 0.17 -12.99 11.20
CA MET A 133 -0.01 -13.48 12.56
C MET A 133 -0.38 -14.97 12.62
N TYR A 134 -1.25 -15.43 11.72
CA TYR A 134 -1.61 -16.84 11.67
C TYR A 134 -0.54 -17.71 11.00
N ALA A 135 0.16 -17.19 10.00
CA ALA A 135 1.30 -17.88 9.39
C ALA A 135 2.43 -18.10 10.42
N LEU A 136 2.69 -17.12 11.27
CA LEU A 136 3.66 -17.22 12.36
C LEU A 136 3.20 -18.21 13.46
N GLU A 137 1.93 -18.13 13.88
CA GLU A 137 1.40 -19.01 14.93
C GLU A 137 1.29 -20.45 14.44
N ARG A 138 0.69 -20.70 13.26
CA ARG A 138 0.36 -22.04 12.76
C ARG A 138 1.46 -22.65 11.91
N GLY A 139 2.18 -21.84 11.15
CA GLY A 139 3.28 -22.32 10.29
C GLY A 139 4.61 -22.50 11.02
N LEU A 140 4.89 -21.66 12.02
CA LEU A 140 6.18 -21.63 12.71
C LEU A 140 6.11 -21.83 14.22
N ASN A 141 4.92 -21.97 14.82
CA ASN A 141 4.70 -22.03 16.29
C ASN A 141 5.24 -20.79 17.03
N MET A 142 5.30 -19.63 16.34
CA MET A 142 5.81 -18.36 16.90
C MET A 142 4.64 -17.40 17.23
N LYS A 143 3.73 -17.82 18.10
CA LYS A 143 2.54 -17.02 18.49
C LYS A 143 2.91 -15.64 19.03
N TRP A 144 4.00 -15.53 19.81
CA TRP A 144 4.48 -14.26 20.36
C TRP A 144 4.82 -13.25 19.27
N LEU A 145 5.41 -13.71 18.15
CA LEU A 145 5.74 -12.85 17.01
C LEU A 145 4.48 -12.47 16.22
N GLY A 146 3.49 -13.37 16.15
CA GLY A 146 2.16 -13.08 15.62
C GLY A 146 1.44 -11.99 16.43
N LEU A 147 1.57 -12.02 17.78
CA LEU A 147 1.03 -10.98 18.66
C LEU A 147 1.71 -9.63 18.42
N LEU A 148 3.03 -9.60 18.25
CA LEU A 148 3.77 -8.36 17.92
C LEU A 148 3.32 -7.78 16.57
N PHE A 149 3.20 -8.63 15.54
CA PHE A 149 2.66 -8.20 14.24
C PHE A 149 1.28 -7.56 14.39
N ALA A 150 0.37 -8.24 15.07
CA ALA A 150 -1.00 -7.78 15.26
C ALA A 150 -1.07 -6.48 16.09
N PHE A 151 -0.23 -6.34 17.10
CA PHE A 151 -0.11 -5.12 17.88
C PHE A 151 0.34 -3.95 16.99
N PHE A 152 1.45 -4.09 16.26
CA PHE A 152 1.94 -3.03 15.38
C PHE A 152 0.93 -2.68 14.29
N GLY A 153 0.30 -3.68 13.66
CA GLY A 153 -0.72 -3.47 12.63
C GLY A 153 -1.96 -2.75 13.14
N ALA A 154 -2.44 -3.10 14.33
CA ALA A 154 -3.58 -2.43 14.95
C ALA A 154 -3.32 -0.94 15.21
N PHE A 155 -2.13 -0.59 15.72
CA PHE A 155 -1.78 0.81 15.97
C PHE A 155 -1.42 1.57 14.69
N ALA A 156 -0.71 0.95 13.74
CA ALA A 156 -0.41 1.56 12.45
C ALA A 156 -1.69 1.94 11.68
N SER A 157 -2.78 1.18 11.85
CA SER A 157 -4.05 1.47 11.20
C SER A 157 -4.64 2.82 11.58
N PHE A 158 -4.48 3.28 12.82
CA PHE A 158 -4.93 4.60 13.26
C PHE A 158 -4.12 5.74 12.66
N GLY A 159 -2.81 5.54 12.46
CA GLY A 159 -1.92 6.54 11.88
C GLY A 159 -1.97 6.54 10.35
N ILE A 160 -1.26 5.59 9.72
CA ILE A 160 -1.11 5.52 8.26
C ILE A 160 -2.46 5.26 7.57
N GLY A 161 -3.27 4.37 8.13
CA GLY A 161 -4.54 3.98 7.54
C GLY A 161 -5.63 5.03 7.70
N CYS A 162 -5.64 5.80 8.79
CA CYS A 162 -6.73 6.71 9.12
C CYS A 162 -6.28 8.17 9.14
N ALA A 163 -5.52 8.57 10.18
CA ALA A 163 -5.27 9.97 10.47
C ALA A 163 -4.58 10.71 9.31
N THR A 164 -3.57 10.11 8.70
CA THR A 164 -2.81 10.70 7.59
C THR A 164 -3.67 10.87 6.35
N GLN A 165 -4.52 9.90 6.06
CA GLN A 165 -5.41 9.91 4.89
C GLN A 165 -6.50 10.97 5.04
N VAL A 166 -7.18 11.01 6.19
CA VAL A 166 -8.24 12.00 6.42
C VAL A 166 -7.68 13.42 6.47
N ASN A 167 -6.47 13.61 7.02
CA ASN A 167 -5.80 14.89 6.98
C ASN A 167 -5.49 15.33 5.53
N ALA A 168 -4.99 14.43 4.68
CA ALA A 168 -4.74 14.73 3.27
C ALA A 168 -6.03 15.12 2.53
N ILE A 169 -7.16 14.43 2.78
CA ILE A 169 -8.47 14.81 2.24
C ILE A 169 -8.85 16.21 2.72
N ALA A 170 -8.70 16.48 4.01
CA ALA A 170 -9.08 17.76 4.60
C ALA A 170 -8.25 18.92 4.05
N THR A 171 -6.94 18.72 3.90
CA THR A 171 -6.02 19.70 3.30
C THR A 171 -6.44 20.04 1.87
N VAL A 172 -6.63 19.03 1.03
CA VAL A 172 -7.02 19.23 -0.38
C VAL A 172 -8.40 19.88 -0.51
N CYS A 173 -9.38 19.49 0.33
CA CYS A 173 -10.70 20.10 0.34
C CYS A 173 -10.66 21.56 0.83
N ASN A 174 -9.82 21.87 1.81
CA ASN A 174 -9.69 23.22 2.32
C ASN A 174 -9.03 24.15 1.29
N GLU A 175 -7.90 23.73 0.71
CA GLU A 175 -7.13 24.53 -0.25
C GLU A 175 -7.85 24.75 -1.59
N ASN A 176 -8.59 23.74 -2.09
CA ASN A 176 -9.21 23.82 -3.42
C ASN A 176 -10.71 24.13 -3.41
N LEU A 177 -11.42 23.79 -2.33
CA LEU A 177 -12.88 23.92 -2.24
C LEU A 177 -13.31 24.86 -1.11
N GLY A 178 -12.41 25.35 -0.26
CA GLY A 178 -12.70 26.19 0.88
C GLY A 178 -13.51 25.51 1.99
N ILE A 179 -13.55 24.18 2.02
CA ILE A 179 -14.33 23.43 3.01
C ILE A 179 -13.53 23.35 4.32
N PRO A 180 -14.11 23.72 5.47
CA PRO A 180 -13.45 23.63 6.77
C PRO A 180 -13.01 22.20 7.10
N ALA A 181 -11.77 22.02 7.59
CA ALA A 181 -11.19 20.72 7.90
C ALA A 181 -12.05 19.89 8.87
N VAL A 182 -12.67 20.53 9.87
CA VAL A 182 -13.59 19.87 10.82
C VAL A 182 -14.78 19.21 10.11
N LEU A 183 -15.39 19.91 9.15
CA LEU A 183 -16.51 19.36 8.37
C LEU A 183 -16.10 18.15 7.54
N VAL A 184 -14.92 18.20 6.93
CA VAL A 184 -14.37 17.07 6.18
C VAL A 184 -14.14 15.88 7.10
N GLY A 185 -13.55 16.07 8.28
CA GLY A 185 -13.37 15.02 9.28
C GLY A 185 -14.65 14.34 9.69
N ILE A 186 -15.68 15.13 10.02
CA ILE A 186 -17.01 14.61 10.41
C ILE A 186 -17.65 13.83 9.24
N LEU A 187 -17.57 14.35 8.02
CA LEU A 187 -18.15 13.69 6.84
C LEU A 187 -17.45 12.34 6.56
N VAL A 188 -16.12 12.34 6.56
CA VAL A 188 -15.33 11.11 6.34
C VAL A 188 -15.59 10.10 7.44
N ALA A 189 -15.66 10.54 8.71
CA ALA A 189 -15.98 9.67 9.84
C ALA A 189 -17.38 9.04 9.70
N ALA A 190 -18.39 9.82 9.33
CA ALA A 190 -19.74 9.32 9.11
C ALA A 190 -19.82 8.31 7.96
N LEU A 191 -19.21 8.61 6.82
CA LEU A 191 -19.14 7.69 5.68
C LEU A 191 -18.39 6.41 6.03
N THR A 192 -17.28 6.53 6.77
CA THR A 192 -16.49 5.38 7.23
C THR A 192 -17.33 4.52 8.18
N ALA A 193 -18.05 5.11 9.12
CA ALA A 193 -18.93 4.39 10.05
C ALA A 193 -19.98 3.55 9.31
N LEU A 194 -20.65 4.12 8.32
CA LEU A 194 -21.65 3.42 7.51
C LEU A 194 -21.09 2.15 6.83
N VAL A 195 -19.82 2.17 6.46
CA VAL A 195 -19.20 1.06 5.74
C VAL A 195 -18.63 0.02 6.70
N ILE A 196 -17.86 0.43 7.73
CA ILE A 196 -17.07 -0.51 8.55
C ILE A 196 -17.96 -1.33 9.51
N PHE A 197 -19.14 -0.82 9.93
CA PHE A 197 -20.04 -1.63 10.76
C PHE A 197 -20.61 -2.83 10.02
N GLY A 198 -20.64 -2.83 8.68
CA GLY A 198 -21.02 -3.98 7.86
C GLY A 198 -19.91 -5.04 7.67
N GLY A 199 -18.73 -4.82 8.25
CA GLY A 199 -17.57 -5.73 8.18
C GLY A 199 -17.01 -5.89 6.76
N ILE A 200 -16.22 -6.97 6.54
CA ILE A 200 -15.50 -7.19 5.26
C ILE A 200 -16.42 -7.20 4.04
N LYS A 201 -17.62 -7.77 4.15
CA LYS A 201 -18.56 -7.83 3.02
C LYS A 201 -19.02 -6.44 2.57
N SER A 202 -19.21 -5.52 3.52
CA SER A 202 -19.56 -4.13 3.21
C SER A 202 -18.37 -3.38 2.62
N ILE A 203 -17.21 -3.52 3.23
CA ILE A 203 -15.96 -2.89 2.76
C ILE A 203 -15.64 -3.38 1.34
N ALA A 204 -15.63 -4.70 1.10
CA ALA A 204 -15.35 -5.26 -0.21
C ALA A 204 -16.34 -4.75 -1.29
N ARG A 205 -17.64 -4.66 -0.98
CA ARG A 205 -18.65 -4.16 -1.91
C ARG A 205 -18.41 -2.70 -2.32
N VAL A 206 -17.94 -1.87 -1.39
CA VAL A 206 -17.57 -0.49 -1.70
C VAL A 206 -16.27 -0.46 -2.52
N CYS A 207 -15.26 -1.21 -2.11
CA CYS A 207 -13.96 -1.26 -2.77
C CYS A 207 -14.05 -1.83 -4.19
N GLU A 208 -14.89 -2.84 -4.44
CA GLU A 208 -15.14 -3.42 -5.77
C GLU A 208 -15.62 -2.37 -6.81
N LYS A 209 -16.25 -1.29 -6.36
CA LYS A 209 -16.69 -0.19 -7.23
C LYS A 209 -15.73 0.99 -7.22
N LEU A 210 -15.30 1.38 -6.03
CA LEU A 210 -14.48 2.57 -5.83
C LEU A 210 -13.08 2.41 -6.43
N VAL A 211 -12.42 1.26 -6.19
CA VAL A 211 -11.03 1.06 -6.61
C VAL A 211 -10.86 1.05 -8.13
N PRO A 212 -11.64 0.30 -8.92
CA PRO A 212 -11.54 0.39 -10.38
C PRO A 212 -11.84 1.80 -10.89
N PHE A 213 -12.89 2.45 -10.34
CA PHE A 213 -13.25 3.81 -10.73
C PHE A 213 -12.08 4.78 -10.51
N MET A 214 -11.53 4.83 -9.28
CA MET A 214 -10.48 5.77 -8.95
C MET A 214 -9.19 5.52 -9.73
N ALA A 215 -8.81 4.23 -9.91
CA ALA A 215 -7.61 3.87 -10.65
C ALA A 215 -7.72 4.22 -12.13
N ILE A 216 -8.85 3.88 -12.77
CA ILE A 216 -9.11 4.21 -14.19
C ILE A 216 -9.17 5.72 -14.38
N PHE A 217 -9.90 6.44 -13.52
CA PHE A 217 -10.00 7.90 -13.58
C PHE A 217 -8.62 8.56 -13.51
N TYR A 218 -7.80 8.15 -12.53
CA TYR A 218 -6.48 8.71 -12.32
C TYR A 218 -5.52 8.39 -13.46
N VAL A 219 -5.47 7.13 -13.90
CA VAL A 219 -4.60 6.70 -15.02
C VAL A 219 -4.99 7.39 -16.31
N LEU A 220 -6.29 7.50 -16.63
CA LEU A 220 -6.75 8.24 -17.81
C LEU A 220 -6.37 9.72 -17.71
N GLY A 221 -6.54 10.33 -16.54
CA GLY A 221 -6.08 11.70 -16.28
C GLY A 221 -4.58 11.87 -16.54
N CYS A 222 -3.76 10.96 -16.01
CA CYS A 222 -2.32 10.95 -16.25
C CYS A 222 -1.99 10.78 -17.76
N ILE A 223 -2.69 9.89 -18.48
CA ILE A 223 -2.51 9.71 -19.92
C ILE A 223 -2.80 11.01 -20.69
N VAL A 224 -3.87 11.72 -20.34
CA VAL A 224 -4.18 13.02 -20.94
C VAL A 224 -3.05 14.02 -20.69
N ILE A 225 -2.56 14.13 -19.44
CA ILE A 225 -1.45 15.02 -19.08
C ILE A 225 -0.18 14.67 -19.88
N LEU A 226 0.16 13.37 -19.95
CA LEU A 226 1.31 12.90 -20.72
C LEU A 226 1.13 13.16 -22.23
N GLY A 227 -0.10 13.06 -22.76
CA GLY A 227 -0.42 13.42 -24.14
C GLY A 227 -0.20 14.91 -24.42
N LEU A 228 -0.55 15.79 -23.49
CA LEU A 228 -0.28 17.23 -23.57
C LEU A 228 1.21 17.59 -23.38
N ASN A 229 1.99 16.67 -22.82
CA ASN A 229 3.43 16.79 -22.59
C ASN A 229 4.22 15.78 -23.45
N TYR A 230 3.68 15.30 -24.57
CA TYR A 230 4.23 14.16 -25.33
C TYR A 230 5.71 14.36 -25.72
N ASP A 231 6.13 15.58 -26.03
CA ASP A 231 7.53 15.92 -26.39
C ASP A 231 8.52 15.65 -25.25
N PHE A 232 8.03 15.67 -24.00
CA PHE A 232 8.85 15.46 -22.83
C PHE A 232 8.81 14.03 -22.29
N VAL A 233 7.96 13.12 -22.80
CA VAL A 233 7.82 11.76 -22.28
C VAL A 233 9.11 10.96 -22.47
N ILE A 234 9.66 10.91 -23.68
CA ILE A 234 10.90 10.18 -23.96
C ILE A 234 12.10 10.83 -23.25
N PRO A 235 12.28 12.16 -23.27
CA PRO A 235 13.28 12.82 -22.45
C PRO A 235 13.16 12.51 -20.95
N ALA A 236 11.94 12.48 -20.39
CA ALA A 236 11.70 12.15 -18.98
C ALA A 236 12.16 10.72 -18.64
N ILE A 237 11.77 9.74 -19.45
CA ILE A 237 12.20 8.35 -19.28
C ILE A 237 13.72 8.24 -19.28
N ARG A 238 14.40 8.89 -20.27
CA ARG A 238 15.86 8.91 -20.34
C ARG A 238 16.47 9.55 -19.10
N THR A 239 15.91 10.67 -18.63
CA THR A 239 16.36 11.39 -17.43
C THR A 239 16.19 10.54 -16.17
N ILE A 240 15.04 9.89 -15.98
CA ILE A 240 14.76 8.96 -14.88
C ILE A 240 15.81 7.83 -14.87
N CYS A 241 16.00 7.15 -16.00
CA CYS A 241 16.96 6.04 -16.09
C CYS A 241 18.41 6.50 -15.87
N LYS A 242 18.79 7.65 -16.41
CA LYS A 242 20.15 8.20 -16.27
C LYS A 242 20.43 8.60 -14.81
N LEU A 243 19.52 9.39 -14.20
CA LEU A 243 19.71 9.91 -12.85
C LEU A 243 19.56 8.86 -11.75
N ALA A 244 18.93 7.73 -12.06
CA ALA A 244 18.87 6.58 -11.14
C ALA A 244 20.25 5.96 -10.84
N PHE A 245 21.22 6.11 -11.76
CA PHE A 245 22.53 5.47 -11.68
C PHE A 245 23.72 6.45 -11.83
N THR A 246 23.47 7.75 -11.94
CA THR A 246 24.54 8.73 -12.13
C THR A 246 24.76 9.53 -10.84
N PRO A 247 26.02 9.65 -10.33
CA PRO A 247 26.31 10.54 -9.21
C PRO A 247 26.04 11.99 -9.62
N GLY A 248 25.14 12.63 -8.90
CA GLY A 248 24.73 14.01 -8.92
C GLY A 248 25.40 14.99 -9.89
N ALA A 249 24.96 15.04 -11.14
CA ALA A 249 25.25 16.14 -12.02
C ALA A 249 23.92 16.85 -12.35
N ALA A 250 23.88 18.16 -12.08
CA ALA A 250 22.77 19.00 -12.47
C ALA A 250 22.62 18.98 -14.00
N ALA A 251 21.57 18.31 -14.50
CA ALA A 251 21.18 18.41 -15.89
C ALA A 251 19.95 19.32 -15.95
N GLY A 252 20.13 20.55 -16.40
CA GLY A 252 19.05 21.43 -16.82
C GLY A 252 17.98 21.74 -15.76
N GLY A 253 18.34 22.29 -14.61
CA GLY A 253 17.39 22.70 -13.55
C GLY A 253 16.82 21.55 -12.69
N LEU A 254 17.04 20.29 -13.07
CA LEU A 254 16.75 19.11 -12.28
C LEU A 254 17.96 18.82 -11.39
N ALA A 255 17.93 19.21 -10.12
CA ALA A 255 19.00 18.94 -9.17
C ALA A 255 19.18 17.42 -9.04
N GLY A 256 20.25 16.89 -9.63
CA GLY A 256 20.64 15.49 -9.50
C GLY A 256 21.10 15.22 -8.08
N ARG A 257 20.17 14.82 -7.22
CA ARG A 257 20.52 14.28 -5.91
C ARG A 257 21.17 12.93 -6.16
N GLY A 258 22.29 12.62 -5.44
CA GLY A 258 23.13 11.47 -5.75
C GLY A 258 22.37 10.13 -5.75
N ILE A 259 22.92 9.11 -6.39
CA ILE A 259 22.39 7.74 -6.48
C ILE A 259 21.81 7.25 -5.13
N MET A 260 22.53 7.49 -4.04
CA MET A 260 22.11 7.06 -2.70
C MET A 260 20.76 7.63 -2.29
N MET A 261 20.50 8.91 -2.57
CA MET A 261 19.22 9.55 -2.24
C MET A 261 18.11 9.06 -3.16
N ALA A 262 18.39 8.90 -4.47
CA ALA A 262 17.43 8.36 -5.41
C ALA A 262 17.00 6.94 -5.02
N MET A 263 17.95 6.08 -4.65
CA MET A 263 17.68 4.74 -4.13
C MET A 263 16.87 4.80 -2.84
N GLN A 264 17.36 5.52 -1.83
CA GLN A 264 16.75 5.54 -0.51
C GLN A 264 15.29 6.01 -0.56
N TYR A 265 15.05 7.18 -1.15
CA TYR A 265 13.70 7.73 -1.21
C TYR A 265 12.80 7.00 -2.22
N GLY A 266 13.35 6.57 -3.36
CA GLY A 266 12.59 5.78 -4.33
C GLY A 266 12.14 4.44 -3.76
N ILE A 267 13.04 3.70 -3.13
CA ILE A 267 12.74 2.40 -2.52
C ILE A 267 11.78 2.59 -1.34
N ALA A 268 12.07 3.50 -0.41
CA ALA A 268 11.22 3.70 0.76
C ALA A 268 9.78 4.07 0.38
N ARG A 269 9.59 4.98 -0.58
CA ARG A 269 8.25 5.39 -1.02
C ARG A 269 7.55 4.34 -1.87
N GLY A 270 8.30 3.55 -2.66
CA GLY A 270 7.75 2.39 -3.36
C GLY A 270 7.24 1.31 -2.41
N LEU A 271 8.02 0.97 -1.40
CA LEU A 271 7.65 0.01 -0.35
C LEU A 271 6.46 0.49 0.48
N PHE A 272 6.43 1.77 0.82
CA PHE A 272 5.30 2.40 1.50
C PHE A 272 4.01 2.32 0.67
N SER A 273 4.09 2.52 -0.65
CA SER A 273 2.93 2.48 -1.55
C SER A 273 2.38 1.06 -1.69
N ASN A 274 3.21 0.10 -2.12
CA ASN A 274 2.72 -1.25 -2.46
C ASN A 274 2.59 -2.20 -1.26
N GLU A 275 3.12 -1.83 -0.09
CA GLU A 275 3.07 -2.64 1.13
C GLU A 275 3.59 -4.08 0.96
N SER A 276 4.42 -4.37 -0.06
CA SER A 276 4.98 -5.71 -0.24
C SER A 276 6.02 -6.01 0.84
N GLY A 277 5.82 -7.11 1.55
CA GLY A 277 6.64 -7.47 2.71
C GLY A 277 6.15 -6.89 4.04
N MET A 278 5.13 -6.04 4.04
CA MET A 278 4.53 -5.49 5.26
C MET A 278 3.55 -6.47 5.94
N GLY A 279 2.95 -7.39 5.18
CA GLY A 279 2.00 -8.38 5.70
C GLY A 279 0.57 -7.86 5.91
N SER A 280 0.28 -6.60 5.58
CA SER A 280 -1.04 -5.97 5.70
C SER A 280 -2.04 -6.52 4.68
N ALA A 281 -1.76 -6.37 3.39
CA ALA A 281 -2.65 -6.81 2.31
C ALA A 281 -3.00 -8.31 2.34
N PRO A 282 -2.14 -9.25 2.76
CA PRO A 282 -2.47 -10.65 2.96
C PRO A 282 -3.63 -10.94 3.92
N ILE A 283 -3.93 -10.02 4.83
CA ILE A 283 -5.09 -10.11 5.74
C ILE A 283 -6.40 -10.14 4.93
N ALA A 284 -6.50 -9.32 3.88
CA ALA A 284 -7.67 -9.36 2.98
C ALA A 284 -7.66 -10.61 2.08
N ALA A 285 -6.50 -11.04 1.62
CA ALA A 285 -6.36 -12.24 0.80
C ALA A 285 -6.89 -13.51 1.50
N ALA A 286 -6.71 -13.60 2.82
CA ALA A 286 -7.18 -14.72 3.61
C ALA A 286 -8.72 -14.87 3.63
N ALA A 287 -9.46 -13.77 3.44
CA ALA A 287 -10.93 -13.79 3.39
C ALA A 287 -11.50 -14.24 2.02
N ALA A 288 -10.64 -14.40 1.01
CA ALA A 288 -11.07 -14.70 -0.35
C ALA A 288 -11.63 -16.14 -0.49
N GLN A 289 -12.68 -16.26 -1.31
CA GLN A 289 -13.16 -17.54 -1.82
C GLN A 289 -12.16 -18.07 -2.85
N THR A 290 -11.43 -19.12 -2.50
CA THR A 290 -10.41 -19.71 -3.37
C THR A 290 -10.23 -21.19 -3.13
N ARG A 291 -10.00 -21.95 -4.21
CA ARG A 291 -9.82 -23.41 -4.20
C ARG A 291 -8.48 -23.82 -3.61
N ASN A 292 -7.44 -23.00 -3.82
CA ASN A 292 -6.11 -23.25 -3.29
C ASN A 292 -5.34 -21.92 -3.03
N PRO A 293 -4.29 -21.97 -2.20
CA PRO A 293 -3.54 -20.78 -1.83
C PRO A 293 -2.83 -20.08 -3.00
N VAL A 294 -2.36 -20.84 -3.99
CA VAL A 294 -1.60 -20.32 -5.14
C VAL A 294 -2.49 -19.46 -6.03
N ARG A 295 -3.73 -19.88 -6.25
CA ARG A 295 -4.71 -19.14 -7.04
C ARG A 295 -4.94 -17.73 -6.46
N GLN A 296 -5.23 -17.64 -5.15
CA GLN A 296 -5.42 -16.34 -4.50
C GLN A 296 -4.12 -15.53 -4.41
N ALA A 297 -2.98 -16.17 -4.21
CA ALA A 297 -1.70 -15.50 -4.19
C ALA A 297 -1.37 -14.82 -5.54
N LEU A 298 -1.68 -15.48 -6.67
CA LEU A 298 -1.55 -14.88 -8.00
C LEU A 298 -2.47 -13.66 -8.16
N VAL A 299 -3.71 -13.75 -7.71
CA VAL A 299 -4.64 -12.61 -7.72
C VAL A 299 -4.10 -11.47 -6.87
N SER A 300 -3.70 -11.74 -5.63
CA SER A 300 -3.19 -10.72 -4.70
C SER A 300 -1.91 -10.04 -5.20
N SER A 301 -1.04 -10.79 -5.90
CA SER A 301 0.21 -10.25 -6.45
C SER A 301 -0.03 -9.18 -7.53
N THR A 302 -1.20 -9.21 -8.19
CA THR A 302 -1.59 -8.16 -9.15
C THR A 302 -1.82 -6.81 -8.48
N GLY A 303 -2.07 -6.78 -7.17
CA GLY A 303 -2.19 -5.56 -6.39
C GLY A 303 -0.94 -4.69 -6.51
N THR A 304 0.24 -5.26 -6.29
CA THR A 304 1.52 -4.54 -6.43
C THR A 304 1.78 -4.08 -7.87
N PHE A 305 1.33 -4.86 -8.86
CA PHE A 305 1.42 -4.45 -10.26
C PHE A 305 0.57 -3.20 -10.54
N TRP A 306 -0.70 -3.18 -10.15
CA TRP A 306 -1.57 -2.04 -10.38
C TRP A 306 -1.14 -0.81 -9.59
N ASP A 307 -0.78 -0.99 -8.32
CA ASP A 307 -0.37 0.07 -7.42
C ASP A 307 0.91 0.78 -7.90
N THR A 308 2.01 0.04 -8.00
CA THR A 308 3.34 0.63 -8.18
C THR A 308 3.80 0.59 -9.63
N VAL A 309 3.64 -0.57 -10.32
CA VAL A 309 4.12 -0.70 -11.70
C VAL A 309 3.28 0.16 -12.65
N VAL A 310 1.98 0.37 -12.35
CA VAL A 310 1.10 1.23 -13.15
C VAL A 310 0.93 2.61 -12.53
N VAL A 311 0.28 2.73 -11.36
CA VAL A 311 -0.15 4.04 -10.83
C VAL A 311 1.03 4.91 -10.41
N CYS A 312 1.99 4.40 -9.62
CA CYS A 312 3.17 5.21 -9.22
C CYS A 312 4.03 5.60 -10.42
N LEU A 313 4.19 4.71 -11.43
CA LEU A 313 4.92 5.05 -12.64
C LEU A 313 4.24 6.19 -13.41
N MET A 314 2.91 6.14 -13.55
CA MET A 314 2.14 7.20 -14.22
C MET A 314 2.31 8.54 -13.50
N THR A 315 2.20 8.55 -12.16
CA THR A 315 2.47 9.75 -11.35
C THR A 315 3.89 10.26 -11.58
N GLY A 316 4.90 9.38 -11.49
CA GLY A 316 6.29 9.75 -11.68
C GLY A 316 6.57 10.37 -13.05
N LEU A 317 6.00 9.79 -14.12
CA LEU A 317 6.12 10.34 -15.47
C LEU A 317 5.44 11.70 -15.62
N VAL A 318 4.23 11.85 -15.07
CA VAL A 318 3.51 13.15 -15.06
C VAL A 318 4.35 14.22 -14.37
N LEU A 319 4.89 13.93 -13.19
CA LEU A 319 5.68 14.88 -12.43
C LEU A 319 6.96 15.27 -13.18
N VAL A 320 7.73 14.30 -13.68
CA VAL A 320 9.00 14.57 -14.34
C VAL A 320 8.80 15.32 -15.68
N THR A 321 7.79 14.93 -16.48
CA THR A 321 7.46 15.65 -17.73
C THR A 321 7.02 17.09 -17.45
N SER A 322 6.24 17.32 -16.40
CA SER A 322 5.75 18.64 -16.00
C SER A 322 6.89 19.53 -15.51
N ILE A 323 7.82 19.00 -14.71
CA ILE A 323 9.01 19.71 -14.27
C ILE A 323 9.90 20.09 -15.45
N MET A 324 10.11 19.18 -16.40
CA MET A 324 10.93 19.44 -17.59
C MET A 324 10.30 20.50 -18.51
N LYS A 325 8.97 20.51 -18.62
CA LYS A 325 8.24 21.49 -19.43
C LYS A 325 8.25 22.88 -18.80
N ASN A 326 8.26 22.97 -17.48
CA ASN A 326 8.21 24.24 -16.75
C ASN A 326 9.45 24.45 -15.86
N PRO A 327 10.48 25.12 -16.39
CA PRO A 327 11.71 25.41 -15.66
C PRO A 327 11.52 26.31 -14.41
N SER A 328 10.34 26.93 -14.23
CA SER A 328 10.05 27.73 -13.03
C SER A 328 9.81 26.89 -11.78
N ILE A 329 9.63 25.57 -11.94
CA ILE A 329 9.57 24.64 -10.81
C ILE A 329 10.99 24.40 -10.31
N ASP A 330 11.38 25.13 -9.26
CA ASP A 330 12.71 25.03 -8.65
C ASP A 330 12.81 23.81 -7.72
N MET A 331 13.27 22.69 -8.26
CA MET A 331 13.51 21.46 -7.52
C MET A 331 14.53 21.60 -6.37
N GLY A 332 15.38 22.65 -6.40
CA GLY A 332 16.37 22.88 -5.34
C GLY A 332 15.72 23.28 -4.00
N ASN A 333 14.61 23.97 -4.06
CA ASN A 333 13.91 24.52 -2.91
C ASN A 333 12.64 23.73 -2.50
N ILE A 334 12.16 22.80 -3.32
CA ILE A 334 10.96 21.99 -3.03
C ILE A 334 11.39 20.69 -2.36
N THR A 335 11.02 20.52 -1.08
CA THR A 335 11.24 19.31 -0.29
C THR A 335 9.93 18.57 0.02
N ASP A 336 8.79 19.23 -0.18
CA ASP A 336 7.46 18.69 0.05
C ASP A 336 6.89 18.10 -1.24
N GLY A 337 6.56 16.80 -1.20
CA GLY A 337 6.01 16.09 -2.35
C GLY A 337 4.59 16.52 -2.73
N GLY A 338 3.80 16.96 -1.77
CA GLY A 338 2.45 17.49 -2.01
C GLY A 338 2.50 18.80 -2.79
N VAL A 339 3.39 19.70 -2.38
CA VAL A 339 3.64 20.97 -3.10
C VAL A 339 4.13 20.70 -4.52
N LEU A 340 5.12 19.81 -4.69
CA LEU A 340 5.61 19.44 -6.02
C LEU A 340 4.51 18.88 -6.90
N THR A 341 3.70 17.96 -6.37
CA THR A 341 2.60 17.33 -7.11
C THR A 341 1.55 18.38 -7.51
N THR A 342 1.20 19.27 -6.60
CA THR A 342 0.24 20.35 -6.89
C THR A 342 0.75 21.26 -8.00
N LEU A 343 2.00 21.72 -7.92
CA LEU A 343 2.61 22.56 -8.97
C LEU A 343 2.66 21.86 -10.33
N ALA A 344 2.96 20.57 -10.36
CA ALA A 344 3.01 19.80 -11.60
C ALA A 344 1.63 19.66 -12.26
N PHE A 345 0.59 19.37 -11.49
CA PHE A 345 -0.76 19.22 -12.02
C PHE A 345 -1.41 20.56 -12.39
N GLN A 346 -1.14 21.63 -11.63
CA GLN A 346 -1.67 22.98 -11.91
C GLN A 346 -1.23 23.56 -13.26
N GLN A 347 -0.17 23.02 -13.89
CA GLN A 347 0.26 23.45 -15.23
C GLN A 347 -0.80 23.22 -16.32
N ILE A 348 -1.78 22.36 -16.06
CA ILE A 348 -2.89 22.12 -16.96
C ILE A 348 -4.16 22.74 -16.35
N PRO A 349 -4.52 23.96 -16.77
CA PRO A 349 -5.63 24.68 -16.17
C PRO A 349 -6.94 23.89 -16.24
N GLY A 350 -7.68 23.88 -15.15
CA GLY A 350 -8.97 23.22 -15.00
C GLY A 350 -8.88 21.70 -14.83
N LEU A 351 -8.22 20.97 -15.72
CA LEU A 351 -8.19 19.50 -15.70
C LEU A 351 -7.23 18.94 -14.64
N GLY A 352 -6.01 19.49 -14.57
CA GLY A 352 -4.98 18.98 -13.66
C GLY A 352 -5.39 19.04 -12.18
N PRO A 353 -5.84 20.18 -11.65
CA PRO A 353 -6.35 20.28 -10.30
C PRO A 353 -7.51 19.32 -10.00
N VAL A 354 -8.46 19.12 -10.95
CA VAL A 354 -9.57 18.19 -10.78
C VAL A 354 -9.07 16.76 -10.62
N ILE A 355 -8.13 16.32 -11.49
CA ILE A 355 -7.55 14.98 -11.41
C ILE A 355 -6.85 14.78 -10.06
N LEU A 356 -6.10 15.77 -9.60
CA LEU A 356 -5.37 15.71 -8.35
C LEU A 356 -6.33 15.63 -7.15
N VAL A 357 -7.31 16.53 -7.06
CA VAL A 357 -8.27 16.60 -5.95
C VAL A 357 -9.11 15.32 -5.87
N VAL A 358 -9.71 14.90 -6.97
CA VAL A 358 -10.53 13.67 -7.02
C VAL A 358 -9.65 12.44 -6.76
N GLY A 359 -8.42 12.41 -7.29
CA GLY A 359 -7.45 11.36 -7.03
C GLY A 359 -7.13 11.26 -5.54
N ILE A 360 -6.71 12.33 -4.89
CA ILE A 360 -6.35 12.32 -3.46
C ILE A 360 -7.54 11.94 -2.59
N ILE A 361 -8.73 12.52 -2.82
CA ILE A 361 -9.93 12.20 -2.03
C ILE A 361 -10.29 10.72 -2.15
N SER A 362 -10.37 10.20 -3.38
CA SER A 362 -10.79 8.82 -3.60
C SER A 362 -9.75 7.81 -3.11
N PHE A 363 -8.46 8.06 -3.35
CA PHE A 363 -7.36 7.19 -2.91
C PHE A 363 -7.23 7.17 -1.39
N ALA A 364 -7.23 8.34 -0.76
CA ALA A 364 -7.14 8.43 0.69
C ALA A 364 -8.36 7.80 1.38
N TYR A 365 -9.58 8.05 0.87
CA TYR A 365 -10.78 7.46 1.46
C TYR A 365 -10.81 5.93 1.32
N SER A 366 -10.39 5.39 0.18
CA SER A 366 -10.28 3.94 0.01
C SER A 366 -9.28 3.33 1.00
N THR A 367 -8.15 4.03 1.25
CA THR A 367 -7.14 3.59 2.23
C THR A 367 -7.71 3.55 3.66
N VAL A 368 -8.53 4.54 4.05
CA VAL A 368 -9.24 4.51 5.33
C VAL A 368 -10.08 3.25 5.48
N LEU A 369 -10.81 2.84 4.45
CA LEU A 369 -11.65 1.65 4.49
C LEU A 369 -10.83 0.35 4.55
N GLY A 370 -9.79 0.23 3.75
CA GLY A 370 -8.96 -0.97 3.69
C GLY A 370 -8.18 -1.20 4.99
N TRP A 371 -7.57 -0.14 5.54
CA TRP A 371 -6.84 -0.21 6.81
C TRP A 371 -7.75 -0.40 8.02
N ALA A 372 -9.00 0.09 7.98
CA ALA A 372 -9.98 -0.24 9.03
C ALA A 372 -10.16 -1.74 9.17
N TYR A 373 -10.24 -2.48 8.06
CA TYR A 373 -10.32 -3.93 8.06
C TYR A 373 -9.05 -4.58 8.60
N TYR A 374 -7.87 -4.12 8.19
CA TYR A 374 -6.61 -4.70 8.67
C TYR A 374 -6.43 -4.55 10.18
N GLY A 375 -6.65 -3.34 10.70
CA GLY A 375 -6.57 -3.09 12.13
C GLY A 375 -7.62 -3.87 12.91
N GLU A 376 -8.85 -4.00 12.39
CA GLU A 376 -9.90 -4.84 12.98
C GLU A 376 -9.46 -6.30 13.13
N ARG A 377 -8.88 -6.88 12.06
CA ARG A 377 -8.38 -8.28 12.12
C ARG A 377 -7.20 -8.43 13.07
N CYS A 378 -6.31 -7.45 13.14
CA CYS A 378 -5.22 -7.43 14.10
C CYS A 378 -5.73 -7.37 15.56
N VAL A 379 -6.68 -6.49 15.85
CA VAL A 379 -7.30 -6.40 17.17
C VAL A 379 -8.04 -7.69 17.53
N GLU A 380 -8.79 -8.27 16.60
CA GLU A 380 -9.50 -9.52 16.83
C GLU A 380 -8.54 -10.68 17.16
N TYR A 381 -7.32 -10.69 16.58
CA TYR A 381 -6.34 -11.73 16.83
C TYR A 381 -5.95 -11.81 18.31
N PHE A 382 -5.73 -10.68 19.01
CA PHE A 382 -5.32 -10.68 20.42
C PHE A 382 -6.45 -10.44 21.42
N SER A 383 -7.56 -9.80 21.05
CA SER A 383 -8.64 -9.49 21.98
C SER A 383 -9.96 -10.24 21.70
N GLY A 384 -10.01 -10.98 20.58
CA GLY A 384 -11.23 -11.64 20.12
C GLY A 384 -12.32 -10.65 19.73
N LYS A 385 -13.57 -11.10 19.68
CA LYS A 385 -14.74 -10.27 19.28
C LYS A 385 -14.98 -9.07 20.20
N LYS A 386 -14.55 -9.12 21.46
CA LYS A 386 -14.77 -8.03 22.43
C LYS A 386 -14.05 -6.75 22.03
N GLY A 387 -12.94 -6.85 21.30
CA GLY A 387 -12.16 -5.69 20.84
C GLY A 387 -12.73 -4.98 19.61
N LEU A 388 -13.65 -5.60 18.86
CA LEU A 388 -14.11 -5.10 17.58
C LEU A 388 -14.88 -3.78 17.69
N ILE A 389 -15.87 -3.69 18.58
CA ILE A 389 -16.67 -2.49 18.76
C ILE A 389 -15.84 -1.32 19.29
N PRO A 390 -15.04 -1.49 20.39
CA PRO A 390 -14.14 -0.43 20.85
C PRO A 390 -13.18 0.06 19.74
N TYR A 391 -12.59 -0.85 18.96
CA TYR A 391 -11.72 -0.50 17.86
C TYR A 391 -12.45 0.36 16.81
N ARG A 392 -13.62 -0.07 16.34
CA ARG A 392 -14.39 0.66 15.32
C ARG A 392 -14.76 2.07 15.80
N VAL A 393 -15.25 2.20 17.06
CA VAL A 393 -15.59 3.50 17.64
C VAL A 393 -14.36 4.40 17.72
N LEU A 394 -13.23 3.89 18.20
CA LEU A 394 -11.98 4.64 18.26
C LEU A 394 -11.48 5.05 16.87
N TYR A 395 -11.59 4.16 15.88
CA TYR A 395 -11.18 4.43 14.50
C TYR A 395 -11.99 5.57 13.88
N ILE A 396 -13.31 5.57 14.09
CA ILE A 396 -14.21 6.65 13.65
C ILE A 396 -13.88 7.97 14.37
N ALA A 397 -13.61 7.93 15.68
CA ALA A 397 -13.23 9.11 16.44
C ALA A 397 -11.89 9.70 15.92
N VAL A 398 -10.89 8.87 15.64
CA VAL A 398 -9.65 9.30 15.02
C VAL A 398 -9.88 9.92 13.64
N ALA A 399 -10.74 9.35 12.81
CA ALA A 399 -11.11 9.95 11.53
C ALA A 399 -11.72 11.33 11.67
N ALA A 400 -12.60 11.52 12.67
CA ALA A 400 -13.28 12.82 12.90
C ALA A 400 -12.32 13.91 13.36
N ILE A 401 -11.34 13.58 14.22
CA ILE A 401 -10.48 14.57 14.89
C ILE A 401 -9.14 14.81 14.17
N SER A 402 -8.68 13.86 13.34
CA SER A 402 -7.37 13.95 12.68
C SER A 402 -7.14 15.20 11.83
N PRO A 403 -8.14 15.82 11.16
CA PRO A 403 -7.92 17.04 10.40
C PRO A 403 -7.50 18.27 11.21
N VAL A 404 -7.76 18.27 12.52
CA VAL A 404 -7.51 19.42 13.41
C VAL A 404 -6.30 19.23 14.33
N ILE A 405 -5.70 18.05 14.33
CA ILE A 405 -4.50 17.74 15.13
C ILE A 405 -3.24 17.94 14.29
N SER A 406 -2.20 18.54 14.87
CA SER A 406 -0.88 18.57 14.23
C SER A 406 -0.30 17.16 14.15
N LEU A 407 -0.13 16.65 12.94
CA LEU A 407 0.11 15.22 12.72
C LEU A 407 1.58 14.80 12.66
N ASN A 408 2.56 15.73 12.72
CA ASN A 408 3.97 15.36 12.51
C ASN A 408 4.44 14.19 13.40
N LEU A 409 4.11 14.23 14.69
CA LEU A 409 4.45 13.17 15.61
C LEU A 409 3.66 11.89 15.33
N VAL A 410 2.37 12.00 15.01
CA VAL A 410 1.49 10.87 14.68
C VAL A 410 1.97 10.16 13.42
N TRP A 411 2.40 10.92 12.39
CA TRP A 411 3.00 10.39 11.18
C TRP A 411 4.24 9.55 11.48
N THR A 412 5.17 10.14 12.23
CA THR A 412 6.45 9.47 12.52
C THR A 412 6.25 8.19 13.35
N VAL A 413 5.37 8.24 14.36
CA VAL A 413 5.06 7.05 15.17
C VAL A 413 4.37 5.98 14.31
N ALA A 414 3.43 6.36 13.47
CA ALA A 414 2.73 5.43 12.59
C ALA A 414 3.67 4.80 11.54
N ASP A 415 4.61 5.56 11.03
CA ASP A 415 5.63 5.08 10.07
C ASP A 415 6.58 4.07 10.73
N ILE A 416 7.01 4.33 11.97
CA ILE A 416 7.80 3.39 12.77
C ILE A 416 7.02 2.08 12.99
N LEU A 417 5.75 2.16 13.40
CA LEU A 417 4.94 0.96 13.67
C LEU A 417 4.70 0.13 12.41
N ASN A 418 4.51 0.81 11.28
CA ASN A 418 4.39 0.16 9.98
C ASN A 418 5.66 -0.59 9.59
N ALA A 419 6.83 0.02 9.78
CA ALA A 419 8.10 -0.64 9.53
C ALA A 419 8.34 -1.83 10.47
N LEU A 420 8.02 -1.67 11.77
CA LEU A 420 8.14 -2.75 12.76
C LEU A 420 7.19 -3.91 12.46
N MET A 421 6.03 -3.68 11.85
CA MET A 421 5.12 -4.73 11.39
C MET A 421 5.75 -5.59 10.27
N ALA A 422 6.59 -5.01 9.43
CA ALA A 422 7.24 -5.74 8.35
C ALA A 422 8.18 -6.85 8.85
N ILE A 423 8.87 -6.63 9.97
CA ILE A 423 9.87 -7.58 10.49
C ILE A 423 9.26 -8.97 10.76
N PRO A 424 8.18 -9.13 11.57
CA PRO A 424 7.53 -10.42 11.77
C PRO A 424 7.06 -11.07 10.47
N ASN A 425 6.50 -10.28 9.55
CA ASN A 425 6.03 -10.80 8.27
C ASN A 425 7.19 -11.32 7.40
N LEU A 426 8.29 -10.58 7.31
CA LEU A 426 9.47 -11.03 6.54
C LEU A 426 10.09 -12.29 7.14
N ILE A 427 10.11 -12.44 8.47
CA ILE A 427 10.51 -13.69 9.14
C ILE A 427 9.61 -14.84 8.69
N ALA A 428 8.27 -14.64 8.67
CA ALA A 428 7.34 -15.67 8.19
C ALA A 428 7.61 -16.05 6.74
N VAL A 429 7.76 -15.07 5.84
CA VAL A 429 8.01 -15.30 4.41
C VAL A 429 9.33 -16.05 4.18
N LEU A 430 10.41 -15.63 4.84
CA LEU A 430 11.72 -16.23 4.67
C LEU A 430 11.79 -17.66 5.22
N LEU A 431 11.30 -17.89 6.44
CA LEU A 431 11.33 -19.20 7.08
C LEU A 431 10.36 -20.19 6.42
N LEU A 432 9.22 -19.71 5.93
CA LEU A 432 8.25 -20.53 5.19
C LEU A 432 8.52 -20.58 3.67
N SER A 433 9.66 -20.07 3.19
CA SER A 433 9.97 -20.03 1.75
C SER A 433 9.92 -21.40 1.08
N ASN A 434 10.32 -22.47 1.78
CA ASN A 434 10.20 -23.85 1.28
C ASN A 434 8.73 -24.31 1.14
N VAL A 435 7.85 -23.90 2.06
CA VAL A 435 6.42 -24.17 1.97
C VAL A 435 5.83 -23.44 0.75
N ILE A 436 6.19 -22.16 0.58
CA ILE A 436 5.76 -21.34 -0.56
C ILE A 436 6.14 -22.02 -1.89
N VAL A 437 7.39 -22.46 -2.02
CA VAL A 437 7.86 -23.14 -3.25
C VAL A 437 7.12 -24.44 -3.49
N LYS A 438 6.95 -25.29 -2.47
CA LYS A 438 6.24 -26.56 -2.58
C LYS A 438 4.77 -26.37 -2.99
N GLU A 439 4.05 -25.47 -2.35
CA GLU A 439 2.67 -25.16 -2.70
C GLU A 439 2.57 -24.59 -4.12
N THR A 440 3.51 -23.70 -4.50
CA THR A 440 3.57 -23.16 -5.85
C THR A 440 3.76 -24.28 -6.87
N GLN A 441 4.70 -25.17 -6.67
CA GLN A 441 4.92 -26.31 -7.58
C GLN A 441 3.72 -27.25 -7.68
N LYS A 442 3.00 -27.44 -6.56
CA LYS A 442 1.81 -28.29 -6.50
C LYS A 442 0.67 -27.76 -7.38
N TYR A 443 0.41 -26.46 -7.38
CA TYR A 443 -0.80 -25.89 -7.98
C TYR A 443 -0.58 -25.00 -9.19
N ILE A 444 0.66 -24.60 -9.51
CA ILE A 444 0.92 -23.62 -10.58
C ILE A 444 0.52 -24.10 -11.99
N ASN A 445 0.50 -25.38 -12.20
CA ASN A 445 0.12 -26.00 -13.48
C ASN A 445 -1.37 -26.40 -13.51
N ASP A 446 -2.04 -26.52 -12.36
CA ASP A 446 -3.48 -26.77 -12.23
C ASP A 446 -4.05 -25.88 -11.11
N LEU A 447 -4.41 -24.67 -11.50
CA LEU A 447 -4.94 -23.65 -10.58
C LEU A 447 -6.41 -23.94 -10.18
N ASP A 448 -7.07 -24.88 -10.84
CA ASP A 448 -8.43 -25.30 -10.55
C ASP A 448 -8.48 -26.50 -9.56
N ALA A 449 -7.35 -27.14 -9.29
CA ALA A 449 -7.25 -28.17 -8.27
C ALA A 449 -7.65 -27.63 -6.90
N ARG A 450 -8.39 -28.43 -6.13
CA ARG A 450 -8.79 -28.09 -4.76
C ARG A 450 -7.70 -28.45 -3.77
N ASP A 451 -7.53 -27.61 -2.75
CA ASP A 451 -6.79 -27.98 -1.55
C ASP A 451 -7.79 -28.60 -0.56
N ASP A 452 -7.72 -29.92 -0.42
CA ASP A 452 -8.61 -30.68 0.47
C ASP A 452 -8.19 -30.59 1.95
N THR A 453 -7.17 -29.79 2.27
CA THR A 453 -6.75 -29.55 3.65
C THR A 453 -7.85 -28.79 4.40
N PRO A 454 -8.46 -29.39 5.45
CA PRO A 454 -9.52 -28.71 6.19
C PRO A 454 -9.02 -27.40 6.81
N VAL A 455 -9.81 -26.35 6.67
CA VAL A 455 -9.55 -25.09 7.38
C VAL A 455 -9.92 -25.29 8.85
N GLU A 456 -8.95 -25.06 9.74
CA GLU A 456 -9.16 -25.22 11.17
C GLU A 456 -10.22 -24.25 11.70
N VAL A 457 -11.17 -24.76 12.50
CA VAL A 457 -12.19 -23.93 13.15
C VAL A 457 -11.71 -23.57 14.55
N ILE A 458 -11.65 -22.28 14.85
CA ILE A 458 -11.20 -21.76 16.15
C ILE A 458 -12.34 -21.11 16.93
N ASP A 459 -12.22 -21.14 18.24
CA ASP A 459 -13.15 -20.51 19.17
C ASP A 459 -12.66 -19.10 19.54
N LYS A 460 -12.97 -18.09 18.70
CA LYS A 460 -12.63 -16.69 18.95
C LYS A 460 -13.81 -15.77 18.63
#